data_8df00f70980e115827b8f05dd1fefb52
#
_entry.id   8df00f70980e115827b8f05dd1fefb52
#
_cell.length_a   1.000
_cell.length_b   1.000
_cell.length_c   1.000
_cell.angle_alpha   90.00
_cell.angle_beta   90.00
_cell.angle_gamma   90.00
#
_symmetry.space_group_name_H-M   'P 1'
#
loop_
_entity.id
_entity.type
_entity.pdbx_description
1 polymer ?
#
loop_
_entity_poly.entity_id
_entity_poly.type
_entity_poly.pdbx_seq_one_letter_code
_entity_poly.pdbx_strand_id
1 'polypeptide(L)'
;MQAEKVMQLEAVAKGRLLLVDDDALFRESLGQNLVDEGYEVENVDGGQAALDHLANDTSVDTVLLDWRMPGLDGLAVLRLMRERSHSMPVLFLTALTDNIYEEAALALGAVDFISKSRSLSVILQRLSLIMDGRKRPVAAGSEIIQRGKLELRPAIGRAFWDGHRIELTLTEFTILQTLAETPKRDFSYRDIYDIVRGRGFVAGWGEEGYRVNVRSFIKRIRQKFRALDDTFDSIKNYSGYGYYWDHGE
;
A
#
# COMPACT_ATOMS: atom_id res chain seq x y z
N MET A 1 -21.31 -49.83 4.61
CA MET A 1 -21.38 -48.73 3.67
C MET A 1 -21.35 -47.45 4.50
N GLN A 2 -20.15 -47.06 4.86
CA GLN A 2 -19.91 -45.77 5.54
C GLN A 2 -19.54 -44.76 4.48
N ALA A 3 -20.36 -43.71 4.39
CA ALA A 3 -20.15 -42.61 3.48
C ALA A 3 -18.85 -41.87 3.85
N GLU A 4 -17.90 -41.85 2.95
CA GLU A 4 -16.75 -40.97 2.97
C GLU A 4 -17.26 -39.52 2.94
N LYS A 5 -17.24 -38.91 4.10
CA LYS A 5 -17.43 -37.48 4.24
C LYS A 5 -16.15 -36.82 3.76
N VAL A 6 -16.10 -36.51 2.48
CA VAL A 6 -15.05 -35.64 1.92
C VAL A 6 -15.19 -34.30 2.61
N MET A 7 -14.35 -34.07 3.58
CA MET A 7 -14.13 -32.77 4.21
C MET A 7 -13.36 -31.93 3.18
N GLN A 8 -14.11 -31.20 2.32
CA GLN A 8 -13.53 -30.08 1.58
C GLN A 8 -13.00 -29.10 2.64
N LEU A 9 -11.68 -29.07 2.80
CA LEU A 9 -11.04 -27.91 3.39
C LEU A 9 -11.39 -26.73 2.46
N GLU A 10 -12.28 -25.87 2.90
CA GLU A 10 -12.43 -24.56 2.28
C GLU A 10 -11.06 -23.88 2.38
N ALA A 11 -10.38 -23.79 1.26
CA ALA A 11 -9.12 -23.08 1.19
C ALA A 11 -9.42 -21.62 1.55
N VAL A 12 -8.88 -21.16 2.66
CA VAL A 12 -9.03 -19.75 3.07
C VAL A 12 -8.48 -18.87 1.95
N ALA A 13 -9.30 -18.00 1.41
CA ALA A 13 -8.93 -17.10 0.33
C ALA A 13 -7.66 -16.31 0.70
N LYS A 14 -6.79 -16.07 -0.26
CA LYS A 14 -5.57 -15.28 -0.09
C LYS A 14 -5.87 -13.84 0.31
N GLY A 15 -7.04 -13.32 -0.08
CA GLY A 15 -7.57 -12.00 0.23
C GLY A 15 -8.67 -11.61 -0.72
N ARG A 16 -9.36 -10.51 -0.40
CA ARG A 16 -10.49 -9.95 -1.18
C ARG A 16 -10.04 -8.74 -1.97
N LEU A 17 -10.21 -8.79 -3.27
CA LEU A 17 -9.78 -7.77 -4.24
C LEU A 17 -10.99 -7.11 -4.88
N LEU A 18 -10.94 -5.78 -5.03
CA LEU A 18 -11.82 -5.04 -5.91
C LEU A 18 -11.04 -4.67 -7.17
N LEU A 19 -11.41 -5.23 -8.32
CA LEU A 19 -10.81 -4.92 -9.62
C LEU A 19 -11.69 -3.93 -10.36
N VAL A 20 -11.13 -2.76 -10.65
CA VAL A 20 -11.81 -1.60 -11.24
C VAL A 20 -11.16 -1.27 -12.57
N ASP A 21 -11.87 -1.50 -13.65
CA ASP A 21 -11.34 -1.31 -15.00
C ASP A 21 -12.52 -1.20 -16.00
N ASP A 22 -12.49 -0.26 -16.94
CA ASP A 22 -13.55 -0.12 -17.94
C ASP A 22 -13.37 -1.06 -19.14
N ASP A 23 -12.16 -1.60 -19.36
CA ASP A 23 -11.91 -2.63 -20.34
C ASP A 23 -12.45 -3.99 -19.86
N ALA A 24 -13.60 -4.40 -20.40
CA ALA A 24 -14.26 -5.63 -20.01
C ALA A 24 -13.39 -6.87 -20.23
N LEU A 25 -12.66 -6.94 -21.35
CA LEU A 25 -11.82 -8.10 -21.68
C LEU A 25 -10.64 -8.23 -20.72
N PHE A 26 -9.98 -7.12 -20.43
CA PHE A 26 -8.88 -7.11 -19.46
C PHE A 26 -9.38 -7.45 -18.06
N ARG A 27 -10.49 -6.84 -17.63
CA ARG A 27 -11.10 -7.06 -16.32
C ARG A 27 -11.51 -8.51 -16.10
N GLU A 28 -12.21 -9.12 -17.08
CA GLU A 28 -12.63 -10.52 -16.99
C GLU A 28 -11.42 -11.47 -16.99
N SER A 29 -10.46 -11.25 -17.89
CA SER A 29 -9.27 -12.10 -17.98
C SER A 29 -8.41 -12.02 -16.71
N LEU A 30 -8.14 -10.82 -16.21
CA LEU A 30 -7.35 -10.66 -14.98
C LEU A 30 -8.13 -11.17 -13.77
N GLY A 31 -9.43 -10.86 -13.67
CA GLY A 31 -10.27 -11.32 -12.58
C GLY A 31 -10.27 -12.85 -12.47
N GLN A 32 -10.46 -13.56 -13.56
CA GLN A 32 -10.41 -15.02 -13.58
C GLN A 32 -9.03 -15.56 -13.15
N ASN A 33 -7.95 -14.99 -13.68
CA ASN A 33 -6.60 -15.40 -13.29
C ASN A 33 -6.33 -15.20 -11.79
N LEU A 34 -6.85 -14.12 -11.19
CA LEU A 34 -6.70 -13.86 -9.77
C LEU A 34 -7.54 -14.84 -8.93
N VAL A 35 -8.74 -15.20 -9.38
CA VAL A 35 -9.56 -16.24 -8.74
C VAL A 35 -8.86 -17.59 -8.79
N ASP A 36 -8.28 -17.98 -9.93
CA ASP A 36 -7.52 -19.23 -10.09
C ASP A 36 -6.30 -19.28 -9.16
N GLU A 37 -5.75 -18.11 -8.84
CA GLU A 37 -4.66 -17.95 -7.86
C GLU A 37 -5.13 -17.91 -6.40
N GLY A 38 -6.43 -18.04 -6.15
CA GLY A 38 -7.03 -18.18 -4.82
C GLY A 38 -7.39 -16.87 -4.13
N TYR A 39 -7.61 -15.79 -4.89
CA TYR A 39 -8.21 -14.55 -4.38
C TYR A 39 -9.73 -14.56 -4.57
N GLU A 40 -10.45 -13.86 -3.71
CA GLU A 40 -11.83 -13.45 -3.98
C GLU A 40 -11.79 -12.13 -4.74
N VAL A 41 -12.46 -12.05 -5.89
CA VAL A 41 -12.39 -10.88 -6.77
C VAL A 41 -13.78 -10.36 -7.09
N GLU A 42 -14.02 -9.12 -6.70
CA GLU A 42 -15.16 -8.35 -7.18
C GLU A 42 -14.73 -7.46 -8.34
N ASN A 43 -15.52 -7.47 -9.41
CA ASN A 43 -15.25 -6.75 -10.64
C ASN A 43 -16.25 -5.61 -10.83
N VAL A 44 -15.74 -4.38 -11.06
CA VAL A 44 -16.55 -3.22 -11.39
C VAL A 44 -15.97 -2.47 -12.59
N ASP A 45 -16.83 -1.84 -13.38
CA ASP A 45 -16.52 -1.28 -14.69
C ASP A 45 -16.16 0.22 -14.69
N GLY A 46 -16.04 0.83 -13.50
CA GLY A 46 -15.70 2.24 -13.44
C GLY A 46 -15.62 2.82 -12.05
N GLY A 47 -15.16 4.07 -11.98
CA GLY A 47 -14.85 4.74 -10.73
C GLY A 47 -16.05 4.96 -9.82
N GLN A 48 -17.23 5.29 -10.37
CA GLN A 48 -18.42 5.48 -9.55
C GLN A 48 -18.89 4.14 -8.95
N ALA A 49 -18.91 3.07 -9.74
CA ALA A 49 -19.27 1.73 -9.27
C ALA A 49 -18.30 1.25 -8.16
N ALA A 50 -17.02 1.58 -8.27
CA ALA A 50 -16.05 1.27 -7.22
C ALA A 50 -16.36 1.98 -5.90
N LEU A 51 -16.70 3.27 -5.94
CA LEU A 51 -17.06 4.04 -4.75
C LEU A 51 -18.37 3.56 -4.11
N ASP A 52 -19.35 3.17 -4.93
CA ASP A 52 -20.63 2.64 -4.46
C ASP A 52 -20.45 1.26 -3.82
N HIS A 53 -19.60 0.40 -4.41
CA HIS A 53 -19.24 -0.88 -3.83
C HIS A 53 -18.56 -0.70 -2.46
N LEU A 54 -17.53 0.16 -2.36
CA LEU A 54 -16.80 0.40 -1.13
C LEU A 54 -17.64 1.06 -0.03
N ALA A 55 -18.71 1.78 -0.37
CA ALA A 55 -19.63 2.33 0.60
C ALA A 55 -20.47 1.23 1.30
N ASN A 56 -20.68 0.10 0.64
CA ASN A 56 -21.50 -1.01 1.11
C ASN A 56 -20.67 -2.20 1.63
N ASP A 57 -19.44 -2.35 1.18
CA ASP A 57 -18.53 -3.44 1.57
C ASP A 57 -17.16 -2.90 2.01
N THR A 58 -16.88 -3.03 3.30
CA THR A 58 -15.61 -2.63 3.92
C THR A 58 -14.61 -3.78 4.02
N SER A 59 -14.94 -4.97 3.53
CA SER A 59 -14.11 -6.17 3.66
C SER A 59 -13.07 -6.33 2.55
N VAL A 60 -13.03 -5.37 1.59
CA VAL A 60 -12.02 -5.33 0.53
C VAL A 60 -10.62 -5.13 1.13
N ASP A 61 -9.72 -6.03 0.79
CA ASP A 61 -8.33 -5.99 1.25
C ASP A 61 -7.45 -5.08 0.39
N THR A 62 -7.64 -5.07 -0.92
CA THR A 62 -6.86 -4.27 -1.86
C THR A 62 -7.71 -3.91 -3.07
N VAL A 63 -7.54 -2.70 -3.57
CA VAL A 63 -8.15 -2.24 -4.81
C VAL A 63 -7.11 -2.27 -5.93
N LEU A 64 -7.40 -2.98 -7.02
CA LEU A 64 -6.71 -2.89 -8.29
C LEU A 64 -7.47 -1.89 -9.14
N LEU A 65 -6.85 -0.79 -9.52
CA LEU A 65 -7.55 0.36 -10.09
C LEU A 65 -6.93 0.79 -11.39
N ASP A 66 -7.70 0.82 -12.46
CA ASP A 66 -7.22 1.44 -13.68
C ASP A 66 -7.10 2.96 -13.51
N TRP A 67 -6.10 3.50 -14.18
CA TRP A 67 -5.84 4.94 -14.17
C TRP A 67 -6.86 5.71 -15.00
N ARG A 68 -7.15 5.22 -16.21
CA ARG A 68 -8.02 5.91 -17.17
C ARG A 68 -9.34 5.16 -17.35
N MET A 69 -10.39 5.77 -16.83
CA MET A 69 -11.76 5.30 -17.01
C MET A 69 -12.67 6.46 -17.41
N PRO A 70 -13.70 6.23 -18.21
CA PRO A 70 -14.70 7.24 -18.52
C PRO A 70 -15.37 7.80 -17.25
N GLY A 71 -15.64 9.10 -17.26
CA GLY A 71 -16.29 9.79 -16.14
C GLY A 71 -15.34 10.04 -14.98
N LEU A 72 -15.28 9.15 -14.01
CA LEU A 72 -14.42 9.28 -12.83
C LEU A 72 -13.14 8.48 -13.02
N ASP A 73 -12.02 9.17 -13.23
CA ASP A 73 -10.71 8.55 -13.40
C ASP A 73 -10.17 7.95 -12.09
N GLY A 74 -9.17 7.07 -12.20
CA GLY A 74 -8.63 6.36 -11.05
C GLY A 74 -8.01 7.29 -9.99
N LEU A 75 -7.45 8.43 -10.39
CA LEU A 75 -6.88 9.39 -9.45
C LEU A 75 -7.97 10.07 -8.62
N ALA A 76 -9.07 10.44 -9.26
CA ALA A 76 -10.23 11.00 -8.58
C ALA A 76 -10.88 9.96 -7.64
N VAL A 77 -10.97 8.69 -8.07
CA VAL A 77 -11.42 7.58 -7.20
C VAL A 77 -10.55 7.48 -5.96
N LEU A 78 -9.22 7.41 -6.12
CA LEU A 78 -8.29 7.31 -4.99
C LEU A 78 -8.46 8.49 -4.02
N ARG A 79 -8.56 9.71 -4.54
CA ARG A 79 -8.77 10.91 -3.71
C ARG A 79 -10.05 10.79 -2.90
N LEU A 80 -11.18 10.45 -3.53
CA LEU A 80 -12.47 10.30 -2.86
C LEU A 80 -12.46 9.15 -1.84
N MET A 81 -11.77 8.05 -2.13
CA MET A 81 -11.55 6.98 -1.16
C MET A 81 -10.87 7.53 0.10
N ARG A 82 -9.80 8.32 -0.04
CA ARG A 82 -9.07 8.90 1.10
C ARG A 82 -9.91 9.92 1.87
N GLU A 83 -10.66 10.76 1.18
CA GLU A 83 -11.61 11.71 1.80
C GLU A 83 -12.70 10.99 2.61
N ARG A 84 -13.13 9.80 2.17
CA ARG A 84 -14.09 8.94 2.88
C ARG A 84 -13.44 8.01 3.92
N SER A 85 -12.18 8.22 4.25
CA SER A 85 -11.40 7.44 5.22
C SER A 85 -11.18 5.96 4.86
N HIS A 86 -11.32 5.60 3.60
CA HIS A 86 -10.90 4.27 3.12
C HIS A 86 -9.37 4.21 3.08
N SER A 87 -8.77 3.35 3.92
CA SER A 87 -7.32 3.23 4.07
C SER A 87 -6.71 2.00 3.38
N MET A 88 -7.56 1.15 2.74
CA MET A 88 -7.05 -0.04 2.05
C MET A 88 -6.03 0.34 0.96
N PRO A 89 -5.05 -0.55 0.71
CA PRO A 89 -4.08 -0.38 -0.37
C PRO A 89 -4.75 -0.23 -1.72
N VAL A 90 -4.23 0.67 -2.55
CA VAL A 90 -4.63 0.83 -3.95
C VAL A 90 -3.42 0.59 -4.83
N LEU A 91 -3.53 -0.40 -5.70
CA LEU A 91 -2.54 -0.75 -6.72
C LEU A 91 -3.07 -0.31 -8.07
N PHE A 92 -2.41 0.66 -8.70
CA PHE A 92 -2.79 1.07 -10.05
C PHE A 92 -2.35 0.07 -11.11
N LEU A 93 -3.27 -0.28 -12.00
CA LEU A 93 -3.00 -1.00 -13.24
C LEU A 93 -3.27 -0.05 -14.41
N THR A 94 -2.29 0.19 -15.27
CA THR A 94 -2.45 1.16 -16.34
C THR A 94 -1.74 0.77 -17.62
N ALA A 95 -2.29 1.19 -18.75
CA ALA A 95 -1.61 1.12 -20.05
C ALA A 95 -0.57 2.24 -20.23
N LEU A 96 -0.57 3.25 -19.35
CA LEU A 96 0.31 4.42 -19.44
C LEU A 96 1.70 4.14 -18.87
N THR A 97 2.70 4.73 -19.49
CA THR A 97 4.12 4.61 -19.11
C THR A 97 4.71 5.92 -18.59
N ASP A 98 3.90 6.99 -18.45
CA ASP A 98 4.39 8.32 -18.08
C ASP A 98 4.61 8.47 -16.58
N ASN A 99 5.81 8.82 -16.17
CA ASN A 99 6.24 8.97 -14.77
C ASN A 99 5.44 10.03 -13.98
N ILE A 100 4.88 11.04 -14.65
CA ILE A 100 4.12 12.12 -14.01
C ILE A 100 2.87 11.57 -13.31
N TYR A 101 2.23 10.58 -13.90
CA TYR A 101 1.03 9.94 -13.34
C TYR A 101 1.36 9.05 -12.15
N GLU A 102 2.50 8.37 -12.18
CA GLU A 102 2.99 7.56 -11.05
C GLU A 102 3.23 8.44 -9.82
N GLU A 103 3.89 9.58 -9.99
CA GLU A 103 4.14 10.53 -8.89
C GLU A 103 2.83 11.04 -8.27
N ALA A 104 1.83 11.39 -9.09
CA ALA A 104 0.54 11.87 -8.61
C ALA A 104 -0.21 10.79 -7.81
N ALA A 105 -0.24 9.54 -8.30
CA ALA A 105 -0.86 8.42 -7.60
C ALA A 105 -0.20 8.14 -6.25
N LEU A 106 1.12 8.07 -6.25
CA LEU A 106 1.91 7.85 -5.04
C LEU A 106 1.76 9.01 -4.06
N ALA A 107 1.64 10.25 -4.55
CA ALA A 107 1.39 11.43 -3.73
C ALA A 107 0.04 11.36 -3.00
N LEU A 108 -0.97 10.71 -3.56
CA LEU A 108 -2.28 10.48 -2.94
C LEU A 108 -2.35 9.20 -2.10
N GLY A 109 -1.23 8.48 -1.95
CA GLY A 109 -1.16 7.29 -1.10
C GLY A 109 -1.51 5.98 -1.80
N ALA A 110 -1.37 5.90 -3.14
CA ALA A 110 -1.29 4.63 -3.82
C ALA A 110 -0.10 3.82 -3.30
N VAL A 111 -0.27 2.51 -3.19
CA VAL A 111 0.81 1.62 -2.74
C VAL A 111 1.78 1.35 -3.87
N ASP A 112 1.25 1.12 -5.07
CA ASP A 112 2.05 0.79 -6.24
C ASP A 112 1.36 1.18 -7.56
N PHE A 113 2.12 1.07 -8.64
CA PHE A 113 1.72 1.39 -9.99
C PHE A 113 2.36 0.39 -10.97
N ILE A 114 1.54 -0.37 -11.69
CA ILE A 114 2.00 -1.45 -12.58
C ILE A 114 1.41 -1.24 -13.97
N SER A 115 2.24 -1.39 -15.00
CA SER A 115 1.74 -1.41 -16.38
C SER A 115 0.91 -2.66 -16.64
N LYS A 116 -0.26 -2.53 -17.29
CA LYS A 116 -1.12 -3.65 -17.75
C LYS A 116 -0.38 -4.62 -18.70
N SER A 117 0.72 -4.16 -19.33
CA SER A 117 1.57 -5.01 -20.17
C SER A 117 2.49 -5.96 -19.39
N ARG A 118 2.55 -5.84 -18.07
CA ARG A 118 3.36 -6.76 -17.25
C ARG A 118 2.68 -8.12 -17.14
N SER A 119 3.50 -9.15 -16.93
CA SER A 119 2.99 -10.51 -16.72
C SER A 119 2.17 -10.62 -15.43
N LEU A 120 1.22 -11.54 -15.39
CA LEU A 120 0.44 -11.88 -14.20
C LEU A 120 1.34 -12.13 -12.99
N SER A 121 2.48 -12.80 -13.16
CA SER A 121 3.42 -13.09 -12.07
C SER A 121 3.94 -11.83 -11.36
N VAL A 122 4.10 -10.70 -12.07
CA VAL A 122 4.49 -9.43 -11.47
C VAL A 122 3.35 -8.87 -10.62
N ILE A 123 2.10 -8.93 -11.11
CA ILE A 123 0.92 -8.49 -10.35
C ILE A 123 0.77 -9.33 -9.07
N LEU A 124 0.87 -10.65 -9.18
CA LEU A 124 0.78 -11.58 -8.06
C LEU A 124 1.87 -11.33 -7.02
N GLN A 125 3.10 -11.10 -7.45
CA GLN A 125 4.19 -10.75 -6.53
C GLN A 125 3.89 -9.46 -5.75
N ARG A 126 3.29 -8.46 -6.39
CA ARG A 126 2.90 -7.22 -5.73
C ARG A 126 1.76 -7.42 -4.74
N LEU A 127 0.74 -8.16 -5.15
CA LEU A 127 -0.37 -8.51 -4.26
C LEU A 127 0.12 -9.30 -3.05
N SER A 128 1.01 -10.28 -3.24
CA SER A 128 1.60 -11.02 -2.12
C SER A 128 2.31 -10.08 -1.14
N LEU A 129 3.15 -9.17 -1.62
CA LEU A 129 3.84 -8.20 -0.76
C LEU A 129 2.86 -7.30 0.02
N ILE A 130 1.78 -6.84 -0.63
CA ILE A 130 0.72 -6.04 0.01
C ILE A 130 0.00 -6.88 1.07
N MET A 131 -0.40 -8.11 0.73
CA MET A 131 -1.14 -9.01 1.62
C MET A 131 -0.27 -9.53 2.77
N ASP A 132 1.00 -9.87 2.51
CA ASP A 132 1.93 -10.33 3.53
C ASP A 132 2.30 -9.21 4.50
N GLY A 133 2.36 -7.97 4.00
CA GLY A 133 2.46 -6.79 4.85
C GLY A 133 1.28 -6.65 5.82
N ARG A 134 0.08 -7.12 5.42
CA ARG A 134 -1.13 -7.20 6.28
C ARG A 134 -1.17 -8.47 7.13
N LYS A 135 -0.72 -9.60 6.56
CA LYS A 135 -0.72 -10.94 7.17
C LYS A 135 0.56 -11.25 7.93
N ARG A 136 1.55 -10.32 7.98
CA ARG A 136 2.61 -10.56 8.95
C ARG A 136 1.89 -10.88 10.25
N PRO A 137 1.91 -12.16 10.69
CA PRO A 137 1.28 -12.50 11.94
C PRO A 137 1.95 -11.56 12.90
N VAL A 138 1.14 -10.76 13.52
CA VAL A 138 1.53 -10.23 14.78
C VAL A 138 1.85 -11.48 15.57
N ALA A 139 3.12 -11.82 15.65
CA ALA A 139 3.56 -12.78 16.65
C ALA A 139 2.83 -12.31 17.92
N ALA A 140 2.02 -13.18 18.49
CA ALA A 140 1.34 -12.88 19.72
C ALA A 140 2.43 -12.42 20.69
N GLY A 141 2.61 -11.09 20.86
CA GLY A 141 3.76 -10.50 21.50
C GLY A 141 4.52 -9.46 20.69
N SER A 142 4.03 -8.95 19.54
CA SER A 142 4.69 -7.81 18.90
C SER A 142 4.59 -6.61 19.85
N GLU A 143 5.75 -6.36 20.48
CA GLU A 143 5.91 -5.28 21.45
C GLU A 143 5.51 -3.96 20.81
N ILE A 144 4.81 -3.14 21.58
CA ILE A 144 4.58 -1.74 21.25
C ILE A 144 5.94 -1.08 21.10
N ILE A 145 6.21 -0.48 19.94
CA ILE A 145 7.45 0.26 19.73
C ILE A 145 7.21 1.67 20.25
N GLN A 146 7.85 1.99 21.39
CA GLN A 146 7.81 3.32 21.97
C GLN A 146 9.12 4.06 21.66
N ARG A 147 9.00 5.27 21.10
CA ARG A 147 10.13 6.16 20.78
C ARG A 147 9.76 7.60 21.12
N GLY A 148 10.00 8.00 22.36
CA GLY A 148 9.53 9.29 22.84
C GLY A 148 8.01 9.41 22.73
N LYS A 149 7.53 10.42 21.99
CA LYS A 149 6.09 10.63 21.73
C LYS A 149 5.49 9.64 20.73
N LEU A 150 6.33 8.91 19.95
CA LEU A 150 5.87 7.91 19.00
C LEU A 150 5.53 6.61 19.69
N GLU A 151 4.31 6.11 19.45
CA GLU A 151 3.89 4.75 19.77
C GLU A 151 3.43 4.07 18.48
N LEU A 152 4.05 2.94 18.14
CA LEU A 152 3.62 2.08 17.05
C LEU A 152 3.05 0.79 17.62
N ARG A 153 1.91 0.40 17.11
CA ARG A 153 1.26 -0.89 17.38
C ARG A 153 1.27 -1.74 16.11
N PRO A 154 2.36 -2.46 15.84
CA PRO A 154 2.50 -3.26 14.61
C PRO A 154 1.37 -4.27 14.44
N ALA A 155 0.89 -4.81 15.57
CA ALA A 155 -0.25 -5.72 15.66
C ALA A 155 -1.47 -5.30 14.84
N ILE A 156 -1.74 -4.03 14.85
CA ILE A 156 -2.95 -3.44 14.26
C ILE A 156 -2.63 -2.35 13.24
N GLY A 157 -1.34 -2.21 12.87
CA GLY A 157 -0.89 -1.21 11.90
C GLY A 157 -1.21 0.23 12.30
N ARG A 158 -1.19 0.56 13.59
CA ARG A 158 -1.56 1.89 14.08
C ARG A 158 -0.36 2.63 14.66
N ALA A 159 -0.31 3.93 14.36
CA ALA A 159 0.67 4.86 14.87
C ALA A 159 -0.02 5.93 15.72
N PHE A 160 0.65 6.34 16.80
CA PHE A 160 0.20 7.42 17.66
C PHE A 160 1.38 8.36 17.93
N TRP A 161 1.08 9.64 18.06
CA TRP A 161 2.03 10.68 18.47
C TRP A 161 1.47 11.43 19.66
N ASP A 162 2.13 11.35 20.79
CA ASP A 162 1.67 11.92 22.06
C ASP A 162 0.20 11.52 22.39
N GLY A 163 -0.10 10.23 22.21
CA GLY A 163 -1.43 9.66 22.43
C GLY A 163 -2.45 9.89 21.31
N HIS A 164 -2.19 10.78 20.34
CA HIS A 164 -3.09 11.08 19.24
C HIS A 164 -2.81 10.16 18.04
N ARG A 165 -3.86 9.54 17.52
CA ARG A 165 -3.73 8.63 16.36
C ARG A 165 -3.32 9.39 15.11
N ILE A 166 -2.36 8.81 14.36
CA ILE A 166 -1.94 9.29 13.04
C ILE A 166 -2.45 8.33 11.97
N GLU A 167 -3.19 8.85 11.01
CA GLU A 167 -3.69 8.06 9.90
C GLU A 167 -2.61 7.87 8.84
N LEU A 168 -1.89 6.77 8.91
CA LEU A 168 -0.88 6.36 7.93
C LEU A 168 -1.47 5.32 6.97
N THR A 169 -1.05 5.38 5.70
CA THR A 169 -1.24 4.25 4.79
C THR A 169 -0.34 3.09 5.22
N LEU A 170 -0.61 1.89 4.74
CA LEU A 170 0.22 0.72 5.07
C LEU A 170 1.70 0.96 4.72
N THR A 171 1.96 1.53 3.54
CA THR A 171 3.32 1.87 3.10
C THR A 171 4.00 2.86 4.04
N GLU A 172 3.30 3.93 4.41
CA GLU A 172 3.84 4.94 5.34
C GLU A 172 4.11 4.35 6.71
N PHE A 173 3.19 3.49 7.20
CA PHE A 173 3.38 2.77 8.46
C PHE A 173 4.60 1.85 8.41
N THR A 174 4.76 1.06 7.33
CA THR A 174 5.89 0.14 7.18
C THR A 174 7.23 0.89 7.13
N ILE A 175 7.30 2.01 6.41
CA ILE A 175 8.50 2.86 6.39
C ILE A 175 8.79 3.40 7.80
N LEU A 176 7.79 3.98 8.44
CA LEU A 176 7.94 4.55 9.79
C LEU A 176 8.38 3.49 10.80
N GLN A 177 7.74 2.32 10.78
CA GLN A 177 8.11 1.19 11.64
C GLN A 177 9.56 0.80 11.45
N THR A 178 10.01 0.62 10.20
CA THR A 178 11.39 0.23 9.91
C THR A 178 12.41 1.25 10.43
N LEU A 179 12.15 2.54 10.26
CA LEU A 179 13.01 3.59 10.77
C LEU A 179 13.03 3.60 12.30
N ALA A 180 11.86 3.45 12.94
CA ALA A 180 11.71 3.51 14.40
C ALA A 180 12.19 2.24 15.13
N GLU A 181 12.20 1.07 14.48
CA GLU A 181 12.71 -0.18 15.05
C GLU A 181 14.22 -0.10 15.34
N THR A 182 14.97 0.58 14.46
CA THR A 182 16.41 0.72 14.58
C THR A 182 16.83 2.20 14.56
N PRO A 183 16.63 2.93 15.65
CA PRO A 183 16.96 4.34 15.73
C PRO A 183 18.44 4.60 15.47
N LYS A 184 18.74 5.76 14.88
CA LYS A 184 20.11 6.19 14.49
C LYS A 184 20.77 5.32 13.42
N ARG A 185 20.08 4.29 12.90
CA ARG A 185 20.53 3.55 11.73
C ARG A 185 20.15 4.31 10.46
N ASP A 186 21.13 4.52 9.60
CA ASP A 186 20.92 5.13 8.29
C ASP A 186 20.33 4.10 7.33
N PHE A 187 19.21 4.46 6.71
CA PHE A 187 18.59 3.71 5.62
C PHE A 187 18.80 4.46 4.32
N SER A 188 19.42 3.83 3.34
CA SER A 188 19.55 4.43 2.02
C SER A 188 18.20 4.60 1.34
N TYR A 189 18.13 5.48 0.33
CA TYR A 189 16.93 5.57 -0.52
C TYR A 189 16.56 4.21 -1.08
N ARG A 190 17.55 3.37 -1.41
CA ARG A 190 17.33 2.03 -1.94
C ARG A 190 16.74 1.10 -0.88
N ASP A 191 17.25 1.11 0.34
CA ASP A 191 16.72 0.29 1.43
C ASP A 191 15.24 0.59 1.69
N ILE A 192 14.88 1.89 1.78
CA ILE A 192 13.50 2.31 2.01
C ILE A 192 12.61 1.92 0.82
N TYR A 193 13.12 2.04 -0.40
CA TYR A 193 12.39 1.64 -1.58
C TYR A 193 12.16 0.13 -1.65
N ASP A 194 13.16 -0.67 -1.30
CA ASP A 194 13.07 -2.13 -1.26
C ASP A 194 12.12 -2.65 -0.18
N ILE A 195 11.96 -1.93 0.93
CA ILE A 195 10.96 -2.23 1.96
C ILE A 195 9.54 -2.12 1.38
N VAL A 196 9.31 -1.10 0.56
CA VAL A 196 7.99 -0.82 -0.03
C VAL A 196 7.68 -1.70 -1.24
N ARG A 197 8.70 -1.98 -2.06
CA ARG A 197 8.53 -2.58 -3.39
C ARG A 197 9.06 -3.99 -3.52
N GLY A 198 9.77 -4.49 -2.52
CA GLY A 198 10.53 -5.74 -2.58
C GLY A 198 11.92 -5.57 -3.20
N ARG A 199 12.85 -6.43 -2.77
CA ARG A 199 14.25 -6.38 -3.22
C ARG A 199 14.39 -6.57 -4.73
N GLY A 200 15.22 -5.74 -5.33
CA GLY A 200 15.57 -5.87 -6.75
C GLY A 200 14.57 -5.24 -7.72
N PHE A 201 13.54 -4.58 -7.22
CA PHE A 201 12.61 -3.86 -8.07
C PHE A 201 13.22 -2.58 -8.63
N VAL A 202 13.10 -2.40 -9.95
CA VAL A 202 13.51 -1.17 -10.65
C VAL A 202 12.26 -0.53 -11.22
N ALA A 203 11.79 0.55 -10.63
CA ALA A 203 10.75 1.40 -11.20
C ALA A 203 11.38 2.69 -11.69
N GLY A 204 10.94 3.12 -12.84
CA GLY A 204 11.40 4.36 -13.46
C GLY A 204 12.77 4.24 -14.13
N TRP A 205 13.16 5.33 -14.80
CA TRP A 205 14.42 5.43 -15.49
C TRP A 205 15.55 5.78 -14.50
N GLY A 206 16.38 4.77 -14.15
CA GLY A 206 17.61 4.96 -13.42
C GLY A 206 17.47 5.17 -11.90
N GLU A 207 18.60 5.57 -11.27
CA GLU A 207 18.71 5.75 -9.82
C GLU A 207 17.85 6.91 -9.26
N GLU A 208 17.44 7.87 -10.06
CA GLU A 208 16.66 9.02 -9.60
C GLU A 208 15.18 8.66 -9.34
N GLY A 209 14.58 7.73 -10.10
CA GLY A 209 13.15 7.41 -9.99
C GLY A 209 12.74 6.94 -8.61
N TYR A 210 13.49 6.02 -7.98
CA TYR A 210 13.17 5.55 -6.63
C TYR A 210 13.44 6.59 -5.53
N ARG A 211 14.41 7.51 -5.73
CA ARG A 211 14.69 8.59 -4.78
C ARG A 211 13.53 9.56 -4.66
N VAL A 212 12.92 9.92 -5.80
CA VAL A 212 11.73 10.81 -5.81
C VAL A 212 10.58 10.18 -5.04
N ASN A 213 10.32 8.89 -5.26
CA ASN A 213 9.26 8.17 -4.57
C ASN A 213 9.50 8.14 -3.06
N VAL A 214 10.71 7.82 -2.61
CA VAL A 214 11.05 7.80 -1.18
C VAL A 214 10.90 9.19 -0.56
N ARG A 215 11.37 10.24 -1.24
CA ARG A 215 11.19 11.63 -0.77
C ARG A 215 9.70 11.99 -0.60
N SER A 216 8.85 11.53 -1.53
CA SER A 216 7.41 11.74 -1.47
C SER A 216 6.77 11.03 -0.28
N PHE A 217 7.15 9.77 0.01
CA PHE A 217 6.70 9.05 1.21
C PHE A 217 7.10 9.78 2.48
N ILE A 218 8.37 10.12 2.63
CA ILE A 218 8.87 10.82 3.82
C ILE A 218 8.21 12.19 4.00
N LYS A 219 8.02 12.94 2.91
CA LYS A 219 7.30 14.22 2.94
C LYS A 219 5.89 14.06 3.52
N ARG A 220 5.12 13.06 3.04
CA ARG A 220 3.76 12.81 3.54
C ARG A 220 3.73 12.38 5.00
N ILE A 221 4.61 11.45 5.39
CA ILE A 221 4.73 11.06 6.79
C ILE A 221 4.96 12.28 7.66
N ARG A 222 5.98 13.10 7.35
CA ARG A 222 6.28 14.34 8.08
C ARG A 222 5.10 15.30 8.14
N GLN A 223 4.35 15.47 7.04
CA GLN A 223 3.17 16.34 7.00
C GLN A 223 2.08 15.88 7.98
N LYS A 224 1.84 14.57 8.06
CA LYS A 224 0.84 13.99 8.99
C LYS A 224 1.23 14.19 10.45
N PHE A 225 2.52 14.05 10.77
CA PHE A 225 3.03 14.33 12.11
C PHE A 225 2.98 15.81 12.42
N ARG A 226 3.39 16.68 11.50
CA ARG A 226 3.37 18.14 11.69
C ARG A 226 1.97 18.74 11.79
N ALA A 227 0.96 18.06 11.30
CA ALA A 227 -0.43 18.44 11.54
C ALA A 227 -0.85 18.32 13.00
N LEU A 228 -0.15 17.48 13.81
CA LEU A 228 -0.39 17.29 15.23
C LEU A 228 0.68 18.02 16.09
N ASP A 229 1.92 18.08 15.61
CA ASP A 229 3.06 18.67 16.30
C ASP A 229 3.95 19.35 15.27
N ASP A 230 3.85 20.67 15.15
CA ASP A 230 4.59 21.48 14.16
C ASP A 230 6.11 21.41 14.36
N THR A 231 6.54 21.02 15.56
CA THR A 231 7.96 20.82 15.91
C THR A 231 8.49 19.45 15.51
N PHE A 232 7.65 18.57 14.92
CA PHE A 232 8.07 17.23 14.53
C PHE A 232 9.27 17.25 13.58
N ASP A 233 10.37 16.63 14.00
CA ASP A 233 11.61 16.53 13.23
C ASP A 233 12.37 15.21 13.49
N SER A 234 11.69 14.16 13.99
CA SER A 234 12.34 12.88 14.35
C SER A 234 12.81 12.05 13.14
N ILE A 235 12.26 12.27 11.94
CA ILE A 235 12.81 11.67 10.74
C ILE A 235 13.87 12.62 10.19
N LYS A 236 15.13 12.24 10.28
CA LYS A 236 16.25 13.04 9.81
C LYS A 236 16.70 12.62 8.41
N ASN A 237 17.27 13.57 7.69
CA ASN A 237 17.85 13.33 6.37
C ASN A 237 19.36 13.14 6.51
N TYR A 238 19.88 12.02 5.98
CA TYR A 238 21.31 11.87 5.71
C TYR A 238 21.56 12.30 4.26
N SER A 239 22.17 13.45 4.11
CA SER A 239 22.29 14.14 2.81
C SER A 239 22.85 13.24 1.71
N GLY A 240 22.14 13.14 0.59
CA GLY A 240 22.52 12.32 -0.57
C GLY A 240 22.37 10.81 -0.40
N TYR A 241 22.17 10.29 0.83
CA TYR A 241 22.12 8.87 1.13
C TYR A 241 20.70 8.34 1.42
N GLY A 242 19.98 8.98 2.38
CA GLY A 242 18.66 8.51 2.79
C GLY A 242 18.15 9.14 4.07
N TYR A 243 17.55 8.32 4.94
CA TYR A 243 16.88 8.79 6.16
C TYR A 243 17.14 7.87 7.36
N TYR A 244 17.00 8.43 8.57
CA TYR A 244 17.03 7.70 9.82
C TYR A 244 16.00 8.28 10.80
N TRP A 245 15.68 7.50 11.83
CA TRP A 245 14.89 7.96 12.97
C TRP A 245 15.81 8.48 14.07
N ASP A 246 15.58 9.72 14.48
CA ASP A 246 16.21 10.32 15.65
C ASP A 246 15.14 10.58 16.70
N HIS A 247 15.36 10.12 17.93
CA HIS A 247 14.34 10.27 18.95
C HIS A 247 14.52 11.54 19.76
N GLY A 248 15.37 12.49 19.39
CA GLY A 248 15.61 13.60 20.30
C GLY A 248 15.89 13.10 21.72
N GLU A 249 16.87 13.59 22.39
CA GLU A 249 17.16 13.26 23.77
C GLU A 249 15.94 13.47 24.69
#